data_900721f4a091334cf2a8448cd9b94a17
#
_entry.id   900721f4a091334cf2a8448cd9b94a17
#
_cell.length_a   1.000
_cell.length_b   1.000
_cell.length_c   1.000
_cell.angle_alpha   90.00
_cell.angle_beta   90.00
_cell.angle_gamma   90.00
#
_symmetry.space_group_name_H-M   'P 1'
#
loop_
_entity.id
_entity.type
_entity.pdbx_description
1 polymer ?
#
loop_
_entity_poly.entity_id
_entity_poly.type
_entity_poly.pdbx_seq_one_letter_code
_entity_poly.pdbx_strand_id
1 'polypeptide(L)'
;MKQFIAVLAGLTFLLAQPAQAFDPRPATAHAALGTVEVLFSPHDDIEAAILRVLRGARRSIHVQAYLFTSRSLAAALIEARARGLRVEVLADYEQTARAENSRIPQLVEAGIPVALEVRYAAAHNKVILVDAAEPGGAVVTGSYNFTWSARTRNAENVLILRGNPAMQRAYLDNWRRHRAEALSYAEAIAPD
;
A
#
# COMPACT_ATOMS: atom_id res chain seq x y z
N MET A 1 39.88 54.90 -18.14
CA MET A 1 39.38 54.20 -16.97
C MET A 1 38.48 53.06 -17.49
N LYS A 2 38.96 51.80 -17.45
CA LYS A 2 38.20 50.62 -17.88
C LYS A 2 37.73 49.91 -16.60
N GLN A 3 36.42 49.87 -16.38
CA GLN A 3 35.83 49.13 -15.28
C GLN A 3 35.75 47.65 -15.65
N PHE A 4 36.37 46.77 -14.86
CA PHE A 4 36.20 45.32 -14.91
C PHE A 4 34.99 44.94 -14.07
N ILE A 5 33.97 44.37 -14.70
CA ILE A 5 32.85 43.75 -14.02
C ILE A 5 33.26 42.30 -13.75
N ALA A 6 33.42 41.95 -12.48
CA ALA A 6 33.64 40.56 -12.05
C ALA A 6 32.26 39.86 -11.96
N VAL A 7 32.05 38.87 -12.82
CA VAL A 7 30.88 37.97 -12.74
C VAL A 7 31.23 36.88 -11.73
N LEU A 8 30.56 36.89 -10.58
CA LEU A 8 30.64 35.83 -9.59
C LEU A 8 29.73 34.67 -10.04
N ALA A 9 30.34 33.61 -10.55
CA ALA A 9 29.61 32.39 -10.84
C ALA A 9 29.31 31.66 -9.51
N GLY A 10 28.04 31.69 -9.06
CA GLY A 10 27.59 30.92 -7.91
C GLY A 10 27.56 29.44 -8.24
N LEU A 11 28.47 28.66 -7.65
CA LEU A 11 28.43 27.20 -7.69
C LEU A 11 27.33 26.73 -6.74
N THR A 12 26.14 26.35 -7.25
CA THR A 12 25.12 25.64 -6.50
C THR A 12 25.60 24.21 -6.30
N PHE A 13 26.08 23.91 -5.10
CA PHE A 13 26.30 22.53 -4.66
C PHE A 13 24.92 21.86 -4.52
N LEU A 14 24.53 21.02 -5.47
CA LEU A 14 23.51 20.03 -5.26
C LEU A 14 24.06 19.06 -4.20
N LEU A 15 23.57 19.17 -2.98
CA LEU A 15 23.79 18.16 -1.94
C LEU A 15 23.08 16.88 -2.40
N ALA A 16 23.83 15.95 -2.98
CA ALA A 16 23.34 14.61 -3.23
C ALA A 16 22.88 14.03 -1.88
N GLN A 17 21.58 13.77 -1.75
CA GLN A 17 21.04 13.05 -0.61
C GLN A 17 21.78 11.71 -0.54
N PRO A 18 22.34 11.33 0.62
CA PRO A 18 22.97 10.03 0.73
C PRO A 18 21.93 8.96 0.40
N ALA A 19 22.24 8.14 -0.61
CA ALA A 19 21.46 6.95 -0.87
C ALA A 19 21.35 6.18 0.45
N GLN A 20 20.12 5.88 0.89
CA GLN A 20 19.91 5.15 2.13
C GLN A 20 20.66 3.83 2.00
N ALA A 21 21.72 3.64 2.77
CA ALA A 21 22.54 2.45 2.71
C ALA A 21 21.66 1.24 3.03
N PHE A 22 21.75 0.20 2.21
CA PHE A 22 21.10 -1.07 2.46
C PHE A 22 21.65 -1.62 3.80
N ASP A 23 20.80 -1.62 4.83
CA ASP A 23 21.11 -2.15 6.18
C ASP A 23 20.28 -3.40 6.43
N PRO A 24 20.77 -4.59 6.04
CA PRO A 24 20.02 -5.84 6.17
C PRO A 24 19.91 -6.23 7.63
N ARG A 25 18.67 -6.37 8.10
CA ARG A 25 18.38 -6.95 9.42
C ARG A 25 18.16 -8.44 9.29
N PRO A 26 18.51 -9.24 10.30
CA PRO A 26 18.19 -10.67 10.31
C PRO A 26 16.69 -10.90 10.12
N ALA A 27 16.33 -11.86 9.25
CA ALA A 27 14.94 -12.24 9.08
C ALA A 27 14.40 -12.85 10.38
N THR A 28 13.19 -12.46 10.75
CA THR A 28 12.50 -13.04 11.91
C THR A 28 11.64 -14.22 11.45
N ALA A 29 11.92 -15.40 11.98
CA ALA A 29 11.08 -16.57 11.76
C ALA A 29 9.89 -16.53 12.73
N HIS A 30 8.71 -16.80 12.21
CA HIS A 30 7.48 -16.94 12.98
C HIS A 30 6.94 -18.36 12.88
N ALA A 31 6.36 -18.88 13.97
CA ALA A 31 5.67 -20.16 13.92
C ALA A 31 4.51 -20.13 12.91
N ALA A 32 4.33 -21.21 12.17
CA ALA A 32 3.20 -21.39 11.26
C ALA A 32 1.92 -21.72 12.08
N LEU A 33 1.22 -20.70 12.54
CA LEU A 33 -0.02 -20.83 13.30
C LEU A 33 -1.23 -20.43 12.43
N GLY A 34 -2.39 -20.95 12.80
CA GLY A 34 -3.66 -20.65 12.14
C GLY A 34 -3.82 -21.35 10.79
N THR A 35 -4.43 -20.65 9.83
CA THR A 35 -4.70 -21.19 8.49
C THR A 35 -4.08 -20.33 7.42
N VAL A 36 -3.66 -20.95 6.33
CA VAL A 36 -3.16 -20.31 5.11
C VAL A 36 -4.01 -20.79 3.94
N GLU A 37 -4.78 -19.87 3.32
CA GLU A 37 -5.46 -20.10 2.06
C GLU A 37 -4.54 -19.61 0.93
N VAL A 38 -4.31 -20.45 -0.07
CA VAL A 38 -3.43 -20.16 -1.22
C VAL A 38 -4.25 -20.10 -2.48
N LEU A 39 -4.11 -19.04 -3.29
CA LEU A 39 -4.88 -18.85 -4.51
C LEU A 39 -3.94 -18.43 -5.65
N PHE A 40 -4.28 -18.84 -6.88
CA PHE A 40 -3.55 -18.54 -8.09
C PHE A 40 -4.48 -18.05 -9.21
N SER A 41 -4.25 -16.85 -9.76
CA SER A 41 -4.96 -16.43 -10.97
C SER A 41 -4.26 -16.96 -12.23
N PRO A 42 -5.00 -17.18 -13.31
CA PRO A 42 -6.43 -16.90 -13.50
C PRO A 42 -7.36 -18.04 -13.05
N HIS A 43 -6.84 -19.12 -12.43
CA HIS A 43 -7.62 -20.30 -12.09
C HIS A 43 -8.55 -20.10 -10.89
N ASP A 44 -8.09 -19.35 -9.88
CA ASP A 44 -8.86 -19.03 -8.68
C ASP A 44 -9.40 -17.60 -8.73
N ASP A 45 -10.62 -17.38 -8.21
CA ASP A 45 -11.17 -16.03 -8.09
C ASP A 45 -10.60 -15.33 -6.84
N ILE A 46 -9.35 -14.83 -7.00
CA ILE A 46 -8.62 -14.09 -5.96
C ILE A 46 -9.43 -12.89 -5.49
N GLU A 47 -10.08 -12.13 -6.40
CA GLU A 47 -10.84 -10.94 -6.03
C GLU A 47 -12.03 -11.30 -5.15
N ALA A 48 -12.77 -12.36 -5.45
CA ALA A 48 -13.85 -12.84 -4.61
C ALA A 48 -13.36 -13.26 -3.21
N ALA A 49 -12.18 -13.91 -3.13
CA ALA A 49 -11.57 -14.27 -1.85
C ALA A 49 -11.20 -13.03 -1.02
N ILE A 50 -10.59 -12.02 -1.62
CA ILE A 50 -10.28 -10.74 -0.96
C ILE A 50 -11.57 -10.06 -0.49
N LEU A 51 -12.60 -9.99 -1.34
CA LEU A 51 -13.89 -9.41 -0.98
C LEU A 51 -14.53 -10.11 0.23
N ARG A 52 -14.43 -11.46 0.33
CA ARG A 52 -14.90 -12.19 1.52
C ARG A 52 -14.16 -11.73 2.79
N VAL A 53 -12.83 -11.51 2.70
CA VAL A 53 -12.03 -11.04 3.84
C VAL A 53 -12.45 -9.62 4.25
N LEU A 54 -12.59 -8.70 3.28
CA LEU A 54 -13.01 -7.31 3.52
C LEU A 54 -14.41 -7.19 4.14
N ARG A 55 -15.38 -8.00 3.65
CA ARG A 55 -16.73 -8.03 4.20
C ARG A 55 -16.78 -8.58 5.62
N GLY A 56 -15.86 -9.48 5.96
CA GLY A 56 -15.71 -10.03 7.31
C GLY A 56 -15.09 -9.10 8.32
N ALA A 57 -14.53 -7.96 7.90
CA ALA A 57 -13.88 -6.97 8.76
C ALA A 57 -14.87 -6.39 9.79
N ARG A 58 -14.40 -6.23 11.04
CA ARG A 58 -15.21 -5.75 12.17
C ARG A 58 -14.70 -4.45 12.79
N ARG A 59 -13.39 -4.13 12.67
CA ARG A 59 -12.76 -2.98 13.32
C ARG A 59 -11.93 -2.15 12.37
N SER A 60 -11.02 -2.78 11.60
CA SER A 60 -10.06 -2.03 10.80
C SER A 60 -9.64 -2.76 9.54
N ILE A 61 -9.33 -1.98 8.51
CA ILE A 61 -8.72 -2.43 7.27
C ILE A 61 -7.56 -1.48 6.96
N HIS A 62 -6.35 -2.03 6.79
CA HIS A 62 -5.21 -1.27 6.32
C HIS A 62 -4.75 -1.88 5.00
N VAL A 63 -4.61 -1.04 3.98
CA VAL A 63 -4.21 -1.45 2.63
C VAL A 63 -2.85 -0.84 2.30
N GLN A 64 -2.01 -1.62 1.63
CA GLN A 64 -0.80 -1.12 0.97
C GLN A 64 -0.82 -1.61 -0.48
N ALA A 65 -0.88 -0.68 -1.42
CA ALA A 65 -1.14 -0.95 -2.83
C ALA A 65 -0.10 -0.32 -3.74
N TYR A 66 0.51 -1.12 -4.61
CA TYR A 66 1.29 -0.59 -5.73
C TYR A 66 0.36 0.02 -6.79
N LEU A 67 -0.58 -0.76 -7.31
CA LEU A 67 -1.57 -0.30 -8.30
C LEU A 67 -2.98 -0.70 -7.86
N PHE A 68 -3.89 0.28 -7.84
CA PHE A 68 -5.26 0.08 -7.38
C PHE A 68 -6.28 0.64 -8.38
N THR A 69 -6.84 -0.24 -9.23
CA THR A 69 -7.85 0.11 -10.24
C THR A 69 -9.13 -0.70 -10.14
N SER A 70 -9.21 -1.70 -9.21
CA SER A 70 -10.40 -2.54 -9.02
C SER A 70 -11.55 -1.73 -8.41
N ARG A 71 -12.67 -1.66 -9.17
CA ARG A 71 -13.91 -1.00 -8.71
C ARG A 71 -14.57 -1.74 -7.56
N SER A 72 -14.56 -3.07 -7.61
CA SER A 72 -15.18 -3.93 -6.59
C SER A 72 -14.45 -3.83 -5.25
N LEU A 73 -13.11 -3.82 -5.26
CA LEU A 73 -12.34 -3.64 -4.03
C LEU A 73 -12.49 -2.22 -3.48
N ALA A 74 -12.52 -1.19 -4.34
CA ALA A 74 -12.79 0.18 -3.89
C ALA A 74 -14.16 0.31 -3.23
N ALA A 75 -15.21 -0.24 -3.85
CA ALA A 75 -16.55 -0.25 -3.29
C ALA A 75 -16.60 -0.95 -1.92
N ALA A 76 -15.92 -2.11 -1.78
CA ALA A 76 -15.88 -2.83 -0.52
C ALA A 76 -15.18 -2.05 0.62
N LEU A 77 -14.12 -1.27 0.30
CA LEU A 77 -13.48 -0.39 1.28
C LEU A 77 -14.38 0.78 1.68
N ILE A 78 -15.11 1.37 0.72
CA ILE A 78 -16.07 2.44 0.97
C ILE A 78 -17.23 1.93 1.85
N GLU A 79 -17.77 0.75 1.53
CA GLU A 79 -18.81 0.09 2.35
C GLU A 79 -18.30 -0.18 3.77
N ALA A 80 -17.05 -0.66 3.92
CA ALA A 80 -16.45 -0.87 5.23
C ALA A 80 -16.35 0.44 6.02
N ARG A 81 -15.93 1.53 5.37
CA ARG A 81 -15.90 2.87 5.96
C ARG A 81 -17.29 3.34 6.40
N ALA A 82 -18.31 3.14 5.55
CA ALA A 82 -19.70 3.48 5.85
C ALA A 82 -20.26 2.67 7.03
N ARG A 83 -19.80 1.43 7.25
CA ARG A 83 -20.10 0.65 8.45
C ARG A 83 -19.40 1.14 9.72
N GLY A 84 -18.57 2.20 9.64
CA GLY A 84 -17.86 2.77 10.77
C GLY A 84 -16.50 2.12 11.06
N LEU A 85 -15.97 1.27 10.18
CA LEU A 85 -14.65 0.69 10.36
C LEU A 85 -13.56 1.74 10.12
N ARG A 86 -12.42 1.57 10.80
CA ARG A 86 -11.21 2.32 10.47
C ARG A 86 -10.60 1.72 9.19
N VAL A 87 -10.69 2.46 8.09
CA VAL A 87 -10.08 2.08 6.80
C VAL A 87 -9.00 3.10 6.47
N GLU A 88 -7.79 2.64 6.19
CA GLU A 88 -6.66 3.47 5.81
C GLU A 88 -5.89 2.82 4.63
N VAL A 89 -5.41 3.64 3.70
CA VAL A 89 -4.74 3.18 2.49
C VAL A 89 -3.38 3.86 2.33
N LEU A 90 -2.35 3.06 2.08
CA LEU A 90 -1.08 3.49 1.52
C LEU A 90 -1.04 3.10 0.05
N ALA A 91 -0.60 4.01 -0.81
CA ALA A 91 -0.47 3.73 -2.24
C ALA A 91 0.84 4.28 -2.78
N ASP A 92 1.37 3.62 -3.81
CA ASP A 92 2.50 4.12 -4.56
C ASP A 92 2.16 5.45 -5.24
N TYR A 93 3.02 6.46 -5.08
CA TYR A 93 2.80 7.79 -5.65
C TYR A 93 2.77 7.76 -7.17
N GLU A 94 3.81 7.18 -7.80
CA GLU A 94 3.96 7.17 -9.25
C GLU A 94 2.82 6.43 -9.95
N GLN A 95 2.40 5.29 -9.42
CA GLN A 95 1.29 4.52 -9.98
C GLN A 95 -0.05 5.21 -9.77
N THR A 96 -0.22 5.89 -8.64
CA THR A 96 -1.44 6.68 -8.39
C THR A 96 -1.56 7.86 -9.35
N ALA A 97 -0.45 8.56 -9.62
CA ALA A 97 -0.41 9.72 -10.51
C ALA A 97 -0.55 9.34 -11.99
N ARG A 98 0.04 8.20 -12.42
CA ARG A 98 0.07 7.79 -13.84
C ARG A 98 -1.16 7.00 -14.29
N ALA A 99 -1.84 6.30 -13.38
CA ALA A 99 -2.97 5.46 -13.76
C ALA A 99 -4.24 6.30 -13.88
N GLU A 100 -4.66 6.62 -15.10
CA GLU A 100 -5.89 7.36 -15.40
C GLU A 100 -7.15 6.74 -14.77
N ASN A 101 -7.15 5.41 -14.59
CA ASN A 101 -8.25 4.67 -13.99
C ASN A 101 -8.01 4.31 -12.51
N SER A 102 -7.06 4.97 -11.84
CA SER A 102 -6.81 4.80 -10.40
C SER A 102 -8.08 5.02 -9.60
N ARG A 103 -8.32 4.17 -8.60
CA ARG A 103 -9.44 4.30 -7.65
C ARG A 103 -9.05 5.03 -6.36
N ILE A 104 -7.79 5.42 -6.23
CA ILE A 104 -7.31 6.15 -5.07
C ILE A 104 -8.07 7.48 -4.87
N PRO A 105 -8.30 8.34 -5.92
CA PRO A 105 -9.10 9.55 -5.73
C PRO A 105 -10.51 9.26 -5.22
N GLN A 106 -11.17 8.22 -5.72
CA GLN A 106 -12.51 7.81 -5.26
C GLN A 106 -12.53 7.42 -3.77
N LEU A 107 -11.46 6.79 -3.26
CA LEU A 107 -11.34 6.45 -1.84
C LEU A 107 -11.19 7.71 -0.97
N VAL A 108 -10.41 8.69 -1.45
CA VAL A 108 -10.25 10.00 -0.80
C VAL A 108 -11.59 10.74 -0.72
N GLU A 109 -12.32 10.82 -1.84
CA GLU A 109 -13.66 11.43 -1.92
C GLU A 109 -14.66 10.79 -0.95
N ALA A 110 -14.52 9.48 -0.71
CA ALA A 110 -15.34 8.75 0.26
C ALA A 110 -14.87 8.95 1.72
N GLY A 111 -13.91 9.83 2.00
CA GLY A 111 -13.41 10.13 3.33
C GLY A 111 -12.52 9.04 3.92
N ILE A 112 -11.93 8.19 3.11
CA ILE A 112 -10.92 7.22 3.54
C ILE A 112 -9.57 7.93 3.59
N PRO A 113 -8.85 7.94 4.74
CA PRO A 113 -7.49 8.44 4.81
C PRO A 113 -6.56 7.69 3.85
N VAL A 114 -5.97 8.41 2.91
CA VAL A 114 -4.98 7.89 1.97
C VAL A 114 -3.68 8.64 2.17
N ALA A 115 -2.56 7.89 2.17
CA ALA A 115 -1.23 8.46 2.08
C ALA A 115 -0.46 7.84 0.92
N LEU A 116 0.43 8.64 0.31
CA LEU A 116 1.21 8.24 -0.84
C LEU A 116 2.68 8.02 -0.44
N GLU A 117 3.22 6.90 -0.85
CA GLU A 117 4.60 6.51 -0.60
C GLU A 117 5.50 7.14 -1.69
N VAL A 118 6.20 8.21 -1.33
CA VAL A 118 7.03 9.02 -2.23
C VAL A 118 8.53 8.73 -2.11
N ARG A 119 8.96 7.96 -1.11
CA ARG A 119 10.39 7.75 -0.80
C ARG A 119 11.02 6.58 -1.54
N TYR A 120 10.21 5.70 -2.11
CA TYR A 120 10.69 4.50 -2.81
C TYR A 120 10.60 4.68 -4.32
N ALA A 121 11.54 4.10 -5.05
CA ALA A 121 11.45 4.03 -6.51
C ALA A 121 10.18 3.28 -6.97
N ALA A 122 9.71 2.34 -6.15
CA ALA A 122 8.42 1.67 -6.27
C ALA A 122 7.99 1.14 -4.90
N ALA A 123 6.88 1.61 -4.36
CA ALA A 123 6.26 1.03 -3.18
C ALA A 123 5.45 -0.23 -3.59
N HIS A 124 6.18 -1.31 -3.93
CA HIS A 124 5.64 -2.45 -4.68
C HIS A 124 4.88 -3.49 -3.84
N ASN A 125 4.38 -3.10 -2.67
CA ASN A 125 3.60 -3.98 -1.79
C ASN A 125 2.16 -4.15 -2.28
N LYS A 126 1.59 -5.34 -2.07
CA LYS A 126 0.19 -5.69 -2.26
C LYS A 126 -0.28 -6.41 -1.00
N VAL A 127 -0.71 -5.63 -0.03
CA VAL A 127 -1.04 -6.12 1.32
C VAL A 127 -2.40 -5.56 1.76
N ILE A 128 -3.24 -6.42 2.31
CA ILE A 128 -4.44 -6.01 3.03
C ILE A 128 -4.40 -6.64 4.43
N LEU A 129 -4.55 -5.82 5.43
CA LEU A 129 -4.62 -6.23 6.83
C LEU A 129 -6.04 -5.99 7.33
N VAL A 130 -6.72 -7.04 7.75
CA VAL A 130 -8.06 -6.95 8.33
C VAL A 130 -7.98 -7.32 9.78
N ASP A 131 -8.44 -6.40 10.65
CA ASP A 131 -8.47 -6.58 12.11
C ASP A 131 -7.14 -7.08 12.68
N ALA A 132 -5.99 -6.62 12.12
CA ALA A 132 -4.67 -7.17 12.40
C ALA A 132 -4.19 -6.96 13.86
N ALA A 133 -4.84 -6.10 14.61
CA ALA A 133 -4.60 -5.93 16.05
C ALA A 133 -5.42 -6.93 16.90
N GLU A 134 -6.33 -7.67 16.29
CA GLU A 134 -7.26 -8.60 16.96
C GLU A 134 -6.83 -10.06 16.73
N PRO A 135 -7.13 -10.99 17.64
CA PRO A 135 -6.75 -12.41 17.51
C PRO A 135 -7.26 -13.10 16.25
N GLY A 136 -8.40 -12.68 15.73
CA GLY A 136 -9.04 -13.26 14.53
C GLY A 136 -8.70 -12.53 13.23
N GLY A 137 -7.73 -11.63 13.24
CA GLY A 137 -7.36 -10.83 12.08
C GLY A 137 -6.78 -11.65 10.94
N ALA A 138 -6.69 -11.01 9.77
CA ALA A 138 -6.15 -11.62 8.57
C ALA A 138 -5.10 -10.74 7.88
N VAL A 139 -4.12 -11.40 7.25
CA VAL A 139 -3.16 -10.80 6.33
C VAL A 139 -3.40 -11.39 4.95
N VAL A 140 -3.63 -10.52 3.96
CA VAL A 140 -3.65 -10.88 2.53
C VAL A 140 -2.37 -10.32 1.91
N THR A 141 -1.61 -11.16 1.22
CA THR A 141 -0.35 -10.74 0.57
C THR A 141 -0.03 -11.65 -0.62
N GLY A 142 0.77 -11.13 -1.56
CA GLY A 142 1.19 -11.88 -2.75
C GLY A 142 1.66 -10.97 -3.87
N SER A 143 1.63 -11.47 -5.09
CA SER A 143 2.00 -10.70 -6.28
C SER A 143 0.82 -9.89 -6.86
N TYR A 144 -0.42 -10.22 -6.48
CA TYR A 144 -1.66 -9.73 -7.06
C TYR A 144 -1.87 -8.23 -6.85
N ASN A 145 -1.70 -7.42 -7.88
CA ASN A 145 -2.13 -6.03 -7.89
C ASN A 145 -3.66 -5.94 -7.86
N PHE A 146 -4.20 -4.91 -7.23
CA PHE A 146 -5.66 -4.73 -7.12
C PHE A 146 -6.24 -4.16 -8.43
N THR A 147 -6.15 -4.97 -9.51
CA THR A 147 -6.49 -4.57 -10.89
C THR A 147 -7.27 -5.64 -11.63
N TRP A 148 -7.97 -5.22 -12.68
CA TRP A 148 -8.64 -6.16 -13.59
C TRP A 148 -7.65 -7.11 -14.28
N SER A 149 -6.49 -6.62 -14.70
CA SER A 149 -5.47 -7.45 -15.38
C SER A 149 -4.93 -8.55 -14.46
N ALA A 150 -4.69 -8.25 -13.18
CA ALA A 150 -4.27 -9.24 -12.19
C ALA A 150 -5.34 -10.32 -12.00
N ARG A 151 -6.63 -9.93 -12.05
CA ARG A 151 -7.74 -10.87 -11.93
C ARG A 151 -7.89 -11.80 -13.13
N THR A 152 -7.65 -11.30 -14.37
CA THR A 152 -8.14 -11.97 -15.57
C THR A 152 -7.07 -12.40 -16.58
N ARG A 153 -5.87 -11.83 -16.49
CA ARG A 153 -4.83 -11.98 -17.52
C ARG A 153 -3.48 -12.44 -17.00
N ASN A 154 -3.15 -12.03 -15.76
CA ASN A 154 -1.84 -12.32 -15.19
C ASN A 154 -1.84 -13.68 -14.48
N ALA A 155 -0.66 -14.29 -14.40
CA ALA A 155 -0.39 -15.36 -13.46
C ALA A 155 0.06 -14.71 -12.13
N GLU A 156 -0.80 -14.77 -11.12
CA GLU A 156 -0.54 -14.17 -9.80
C GLU A 156 -0.75 -15.21 -8.69
N ASN A 157 -0.24 -14.89 -7.51
CA ASN A 157 -0.51 -15.66 -6.31
C ASN A 157 -0.97 -14.75 -5.16
N VAL A 158 -1.78 -15.32 -4.27
CA VAL A 158 -2.18 -14.67 -3.02
C VAL A 158 -2.17 -15.69 -1.90
N LEU A 159 -1.70 -15.25 -0.73
CA LEU A 159 -1.86 -15.93 0.54
C LEU A 159 -2.83 -15.14 1.41
N ILE A 160 -3.75 -15.84 2.07
CA ILE A 160 -4.60 -15.28 3.12
C ILE A 160 -4.30 -16.02 4.41
N LEU A 161 -3.60 -15.36 5.32
CA LEU A 161 -3.18 -15.90 6.61
C LEU A 161 -4.16 -15.46 7.69
N ARG A 162 -4.65 -16.39 8.51
CA ARG A 162 -5.56 -16.10 9.63
C ARG A 162 -5.09 -16.80 10.90
N GLY A 163 -5.37 -16.20 12.06
CA GLY A 163 -5.07 -16.81 13.35
C GLY A 163 -3.57 -16.91 13.67
N ASN A 164 -2.75 -16.02 13.11
CA ASN A 164 -1.33 -15.90 13.44
C ASN A 164 -1.01 -14.47 13.95
N PRO A 165 -1.16 -14.21 15.26
CA PRO A 165 -0.96 -12.87 15.81
C PRO A 165 0.45 -12.31 15.63
N ALA A 166 1.48 -13.16 15.59
CA ALA A 166 2.85 -12.73 15.37
C ALA A 166 3.05 -12.20 13.95
N MET A 167 2.51 -12.91 12.95
CA MET A 167 2.53 -12.49 11.55
C MET A 167 1.73 -11.23 11.35
N GLN A 168 0.50 -11.15 11.91
CA GLN A 168 -0.36 -9.96 11.84
C GLN A 168 0.36 -8.74 12.40
N ARG A 169 1.03 -8.87 13.53
CA ARG A 169 1.82 -7.79 14.17
C ARG A 169 2.97 -7.36 13.29
N ALA A 170 3.75 -8.31 12.75
CA ALA A 170 4.89 -8.00 11.88
C ALA A 170 4.46 -7.16 10.65
N TYR A 171 3.36 -7.56 9.99
CA TYR A 171 2.82 -6.81 8.85
C TYR A 171 2.24 -5.45 9.25
N LEU A 172 1.52 -5.37 10.38
CA LEU A 172 0.96 -4.11 10.87
C LEU A 172 2.06 -3.12 11.27
N ASP A 173 3.12 -3.59 11.90
CA ASP A 173 4.26 -2.74 12.29
C ASP A 173 5.04 -2.28 11.05
N ASN A 174 5.16 -3.12 10.02
CA ASN A 174 5.70 -2.70 8.72
C ASN A 174 4.82 -1.62 8.08
N TRP A 175 3.51 -1.83 8.03
CA TRP A 175 2.55 -0.87 7.48
C TRP A 175 2.65 0.48 8.20
N ARG A 176 2.76 0.47 9.53
CA ARG A 176 2.91 1.70 10.35
C ARG A 176 4.20 2.45 10.04
N ARG A 177 5.33 1.75 9.83
CA ARG A 177 6.59 2.39 9.43
C ARG A 177 6.43 3.11 8.10
N HIS A 178 5.90 2.44 7.10
CA HIS A 178 5.62 3.04 5.80
C HIS A 178 4.66 4.22 5.90
N ARG A 179 3.59 4.10 6.73
CA ARG A 179 2.63 5.19 6.96
C ARG A 179 3.28 6.43 7.58
N ALA A 180 4.22 6.25 8.48
CA ALA A 180 4.94 7.36 9.14
C ALA A 180 5.87 8.12 8.18
N GLU A 181 6.27 7.51 7.07
CA GLU A 181 7.15 8.08 6.06
C GLU A 181 6.41 8.61 4.82
N ALA A 182 5.14 8.26 4.67
CA ALA A 182 4.30 8.66 3.54
C ALA A 182 3.67 10.02 3.76
N LEU A 183 3.47 10.78 2.69
CA LEU A 183 2.72 12.04 2.68
C LEU A 183 1.22 11.76 2.61
N SER A 184 0.40 12.64 3.20
CA SER A 184 -1.04 12.58 2.94
C SER A 184 -1.32 12.78 1.45
N TYR A 185 -2.46 12.26 0.97
CA TYR A 185 -2.83 12.43 -0.44
C TYR A 185 -2.81 13.90 -0.86
N ALA A 186 -3.34 14.80 -0.03
CA ALA A 186 -3.39 16.22 -0.33
C ALA A 186 -1.99 16.87 -0.42
N GLU A 187 -1.07 16.51 0.49
CA GLU A 187 0.32 16.99 0.45
C GLU A 187 1.08 16.48 -0.77
N ALA A 188 0.87 15.21 -1.14
CA ALA A 188 1.61 14.58 -2.22
C ALA A 188 1.19 15.04 -3.62
N ILE A 189 -0.07 15.49 -3.81
CA ILE A 189 -0.60 15.96 -5.09
C ILE A 189 -0.74 17.48 -5.17
N ALA A 190 -0.34 18.21 -4.12
CA ALA A 190 -0.32 19.67 -4.18
C ALA A 190 0.59 20.13 -5.33
N PRO A 191 0.14 21.07 -6.17
CA PRO A 191 1.04 21.68 -7.16
C PRO A 191 2.15 22.45 -6.43
N ASP A 192 3.39 22.33 -6.96
CA ASP A 192 4.55 23.13 -6.52
C ASP A 192 4.33 24.63 -6.70
#